data_7f9828751b37214a932e34c37dcd7a7f
#
_entry.id   7f9828751b37214a932e34c37dcd7a7f
#
_cell.length_a   1.000
_cell.length_b   1.000
_cell.length_c   1.000
_cell.angle_alpha   90.00
_cell.angle_beta   90.00
_cell.angle_gamma   90.00
#
_symmetry.space_group_name_H-M   'P 1'
#
loop_
_entity.id
_entity.type
_entity.pdbx_description
1 polymer ?
#
loop_
_entity_poly.entity_id
_entity_poly.type
_entity_poly.pdbx_seq_one_letter_code
_entity_poly.pdbx_strand_id
1 'polypeptide(L)'
;MLLPGLVAASLITSCKQDAQITPSTTSVSTVPSNSMSGEFTSKSLATTYTSSAPISYYSKSNITISGLSINGGTNGIALYNCNNVHITNCKIYNTSNFGIMLNNCTNITVDYCYVTNAKSGVHVYQGSTIKVNNNQFYNMNGPFPDGCFVQYCNVSGGGNQINSNKCQDDAWHGHPQDGVSLYQSNGKLGDSIQVIGNWIRGGQVQFDSGGAAGVVLGDVGGSYQVARNNIVINTGFVGMQVVGGHDIKMDHNSIYSSVTPVSNTGINCGNYSGQSEYNINVSYNQVRWYQKTGSEWDIWKDSNIATPTGWSTNIQKANISASILPTTIITMQ
;
A
#
# COMPACT_ATOMS: atom_id res chain seq x y z
N MET A 1 -7.47 35.09 -2.88
CA MET A 1 -7.60 33.91 -3.77
C MET A 1 -6.17 33.39 -3.95
N LEU A 2 -5.72 32.55 -3.02
CA LEU A 2 -4.38 31.98 -3.03
C LEU A 2 -4.47 30.67 -3.83
N LEU A 3 -3.75 30.61 -4.94
CA LEU A 3 -3.53 29.39 -5.70
C LEU A 3 -2.94 28.33 -4.78
N PRO A 4 -3.38 27.05 -4.84
CA PRO A 4 -2.71 25.98 -4.15
C PRO A 4 -1.29 25.88 -4.71
N GLY A 5 -0.31 26.12 -3.84
CA GLY A 5 1.09 26.09 -4.16
C GLY A 5 1.48 24.75 -4.79
N LEU A 6 2.22 24.85 -5.85
CA LEU A 6 2.95 23.79 -6.50
C LEU A 6 3.66 22.95 -5.41
N VAL A 7 3.17 21.76 -5.14
CA VAL A 7 3.96 20.77 -4.42
C VAL A 7 5.01 20.29 -5.41
N ALA A 8 6.18 20.90 -5.34
CA ALA A 8 7.35 20.37 -6.04
C ALA A 8 7.54 18.94 -5.53
N ALA A 9 7.28 17.99 -6.41
CA ALA A 9 7.67 16.61 -6.18
C ALA A 9 9.19 16.61 -5.98
N SER A 10 9.63 16.47 -4.73
CA SER A 10 11.00 16.11 -4.45
C SER A 10 11.14 14.67 -4.93
N LEU A 11 11.50 14.53 -6.17
CA LEU A 11 11.95 13.31 -6.79
C LEU A 11 13.15 12.78 -5.99
N ILE A 12 13.01 11.77 -5.05
CA ILE A 12 13.19 10.43 -5.44
C ILE A 12 14.59 9.96 -5.66
N THR A 13 15.05 9.17 -4.84
CA THR A 13 15.96 8.08 -5.20
C THR A 13 15.88 7.01 -4.12
N SER A 14 14.79 6.25 -4.09
CA SER A 14 14.71 5.11 -3.17
C SER A 14 14.84 3.76 -3.86
N CYS A 15 14.70 3.70 -5.19
CA CYS A 15 14.93 2.47 -5.93
C CYS A 15 15.91 2.75 -7.06
N LYS A 16 17.19 2.48 -6.87
CA LYS A 16 18.18 2.59 -7.94
C LYS A 16 18.36 1.26 -8.65
N GLN A 17 17.98 1.17 -9.92
CA GLN A 17 18.76 0.71 -11.08
C GLN A 17 17.91 0.64 -12.34
N ASP A 18 18.46 1.16 -13.43
CA ASP A 18 17.87 1.28 -14.76
C ASP A 18 17.68 -0.08 -15.45
N ALA A 19 16.53 -0.28 -16.10
CA ALA A 19 16.40 -1.19 -17.25
C ALA A 19 15.23 -0.77 -18.15
N GLN A 20 15.49 -0.55 -19.42
CA GLN A 20 14.52 -0.21 -20.47
C GLN A 20 13.70 -1.44 -20.89
N ILE A 21 12.40 -1.24 -21.12
CA ILE A 21 11.53 -2.25 -21.76
C ILE A 21 10.64 -1.57 -22.82
N THR A 22 10.60 -2.15 -24.02
CA THR A 22 9.79 -1.76 -25.18
C THR A 22 8.34 -2.23 -25.07
N PRO A 23 7.34 -1.51 -25.59
CA PRO A 23 5.91 -1.84 -25.44
C PRO A 23 5.40 -2.81 -26.50
N SER A 24 4.47 -3.68 -26.09
CA SER A 24 3.66 -4.55 -26.97
C SER A 24 2.18 -4.26 -26.78
N THR A 25 1.47 -4.13 -27.89
CA THR A 25 0.02 -3.89 -27.98
C THR A 25 -0.79 -5.19 -27.98
N THR A 26 -1.89 -5.30 -27.18
CA THR A 26 -3.11 -6.08 -27.57
C THR A 26 -4.27 -6.00 -26.55
N SER A 27 -5.44 -5.89 -27.11
CA SER A 27 -6.88 -6.03 -26.77
C SER A 27 -7.41 -6.31 -25.35
N VAL A 28 -8.49 -5.62 -25.04
CA VAL A 28 -9.33 -5.63 -23.83
C VAL A 28 -10.19 -6.89 -23.71
N SER A 29 -10.21 -7.49 -22.52
CA SER A 29 -11.19 -8.50 -22.11
C SER A 29 -11.93 -8.02 -20.84
N THR A 30 -13.25 -8.11 -20.86
CA THR A 30 -14.17 -7.74 -19.79
C THR A 30 -14.17 -8.78 -18.67
N VAL A 31 -13.95 -8.37 -17.43
CA VAL A 31 -14.03 -9.23 -16.23
C VAL A 31 -15.38 -9.04 -15.55
N PRO A 32 -16.10 -10.12 -15.13
CA PRO A 32 -17.39 -10.04 -14.46
C PRO A 32 -17.27 -9.46 -13.04
N SER A 33 -18.23 -8.61 -12.67
CA SER A 33 -18.35 -8.03 -11.33
C SER A 33 -18.96 -9.06 -10.37
N ASN A 34 -18.15 -9.67 -9.53
CA ASN A 34 -18.64 -10.38 -8.35
C ASN A 34 -18.37 -9.56 -7.09
N SER A 35 -19.44 -9.16 -6.43
CA SER A 35 -19.40 -8.57 -5.10
C SER A 35 -19.02 -9.66 -4.10
N MET A 36 -17.78 -9.66 -3.64
CA MET A 36 -17.40 -10.45 -2.47
C MET A 36 -17.18 -9.50 -1.31
N SER A 37 -18.07 -9.60 -0.31
CA SER A 37 -17.78 -9.21 1.06
C SER A 37 -16.65 -10.12 1.53
N GLY A 38 -15.44 -9.57 1.66
CA GLY A 38 -14.30 -10.33 2.19
C GLY A 38 -14.59 -10.71 3.64
N GLU A 39 -15.07 -11.92 3.88
CA GLU A 39 -15.04 -12.51 5.20
C GLU A 39 -13.56 -12.69 5.58
N PHE A 40 -13.13 -11.94 6.60
CA PHE A 40 -11.87 -12.25 7.27
C PHE A 40 -12.05 -13.63 7.92
N THR A 41 -11.52 -14.67 7.30
CA THR A 41 -11.42 -15.96 7.96
C THR A 41 -10.50 -15.77 9.17
N SER A 42 -11.08 -15.85 10.37
CA SER A 42 -10.35 -15.78 11.63
C SER A 42 -9.54 -17.06 11.82
N LYS A 43 -8.46 -17.23 11.04
CA LYS A 43 -7.45 -18.19 11.41
C LYS A 43 -6.78 -17.64 12.65
N SER A 44 -6.90 -18.34 13.76
CA SER A 44 -6.24 -17.98 15.02
C SER A 44 -4.76 -17.87 14.78
N LEU A 45 -4.21 -16.67 15.02
CA LEU A 45 -2.77 -16.46 15.04
C LEU A 45 -2.16 -17.33 16.14
N ALA A 46 -0.91 -17.77 15.91
CA ALA A 46 -0.23 -18.61 16.90
C ALA A 46 -0.25 -17.92 18.26
N THR A 47 -0.63 -18.65 19.30
CA THR A 47 -0.61 -18.15 20.68
C THR A 47 0.76 -18.27 21.34
N THR A 48 1.69 -19.01 20.72
CA THR A 48 3.06 -19.21 21.20
C THR A 48 4.06 -19.04 20.07
N TYR A 49 5.10 -18.29 20.34
CA TYR A 49 6.20 -18.04 19.40
C TYR A 49 7.52 -18.52 19.98
N THR A 50 8.39 -19.06 19.14
CA THR A 50 9.77 -19.38 19.50
C THR A 50 10.65 -18.14 19.27
N SER A 51 11.41 -17.73 20.29
CA SER A 51 12.36 -16.62 20.15
C SER A 51 13.43 -16.95 19.10
N SER A 52 13.73 -16.00 18.24
CA SER A 52 14.75 -16.13 17.19
C SER A 52 15.51 -14.82 17.03
N ALA A 53 16.78 -14.92 16.68
CA ALA A 53 17.53 -13.80 16.13
C ALA A 53 16.96 -13.43 14.73
N PRO A 54 17.27 -12.22 14.22
CA PRO A 54 16.98 -11.85 12.85
C PRO A 54 17.51 -12.86 11.83
N ILE A 55 16.76 -13.08 10.76
CA ILE A 55 17.05 -14.09 9.74
C ILE A 55 17.47 -13.41 8.44
N SER A 56 18.55 -13.90 7.82
CA SER A 56 18.92 -13.54 6.46
C SER A 56 19.21 -14.79 5.65
N TYR A 57 18.47 -14.96 4.53
CA TYR A 57 18.66 -16.08 3.62
C TYR A 57 19.01 -15.60 2.21
N TYR A 58 19.93 -16.32 1.59
CA TYR A 58 20.39 -16.09 0.22
C TYR A 58 20.17 -17.32 -0.63
N SER A 59 19.50 -17.16 -1.77
CA SER A 59 19.28 -18.23 -2.77
C SER A 59 18.65 -19.50 -2.17
N LYS A 60 17.79 -19.36 -1.17
CA LYS A 60 17.05 -20.48 -0.61
C LYS A 60 15.74 -20.70 -1.35
N SER A 61 15.31 -21.95 -1.43
CA SER A 61 14.04 -22.32 -2.05
C SER A 61 13.30 -23.37 -1.24
N ASN A 62 11.96 -23.41 -1.43
CA ASN A 62 11.09 -24.43 -0.85
C ASN A 62 11.16 -24.51 0.67
N ILE A 63 11.14 -23.38 1.36
CA ILE A 63 11.22 -23.31 2.81
C ILE A 63 10.00 -22.59 3.41
N THR A 64 9.70 -22.95 4.65
CA THR A 64 8.73 -22.24 5.48
C THR A 64 9.42 -21.65 6.69
N ILE A 65 9.15 -20.37 6.97
CA ILE A 65 9.59 -19.66 8.18
C ILE A 65 8.32 -19.37 8.99
N SER A 66 8.16 -19.99 10.15
CA SER A 66 6.91 -19.88 10.89
C SER A 66 7.07 -19.92 12.40
N GLY A 67 6.13 -19.30 13.12
CA GLY A 67 6.02 -19.36 14.57
C GLY A 67 7.17 -18.68 15.33
N LEU A 68 7.83 -17.69 14.72
CA LEU A 68 8.99 -17.04 15.31
C LEU A 68 8.63 -15.69 15.93
N SER A 69 9.27 -15.37 17.05
CA SER A 69 9.31 -14.04 17.66
C SER A 69 10.70 -13.45 17.45
N ILE A 70 10.79 -12.42 16.61
CA ILE A 70 12.06 -11.78 16.21
C ILE A 70 12.07 -10.35 16.74
N ASN A 71 13.06 -10.00 17.54
CA ASN A 71 13.22 -8.70 18.15
C ASN A 71 14.52 -8.04 17.71
N GLY A 72 14.44 -6.80 17.22
CA GLY A 72 15.61 -5.99 16.89
C GLY A 72 16.23 -6.36 15.53
N GLY A 73 17.46 -5.89 15.32
CA GLY A 73 18.21 -6.01 14.08
C GLY A 73 17.88 -4.91 13.05
N THR A 74 18.60 -4.92 11.94
CA THR A 74 18.30 -4.01 10.81
C THR A 74 17.01 -4.45 10.13
N ASN A 75 16.92 -5.71 9.74
CA ASN A 75 15.71 -6.35 9.24
C ASN A 75 15.36 -7.55 10.11
N GLY A 76 14.08 -7.81 10.32
CA GLY A 76 13.65 -9.01 11.06
C GLY A 76 13.87 -10.27 10.22
N ILE A 77 13.29 -10.31 9.02
CA ILE A 77 13.54 -11.38 8.04
C ILE A 77 13.97 -10.73 6.73
N ALA A 78 15.11 -11.13 6.18
CA ALA A 78 15.62 -10.68 4.90
C ALA A 78 15.86 -11.86 3.95
N LEU A 79 15.24 -11.80 2.77
CA LEU A 79 15.39 -12.80 1.73
C LEU A 79 16.01 -12.18 0.49
N TYR A 80 17.05 -12.82 -0.05
CA TYR A 80 17.75 -12.38 -1.26
C TYR A 80 17.80 -13.52 -2.28
N ASN A 81 17.30 -13.28 -3.48
CA ASN A 81 17.26 -14.26 -4.58
C ASN A 81 16.59 -15.59 -4.16
N CYS A 82 15.60 -15.52 -3.27
CA CYS A 82 14.89 -16.70 -2.77
C CYS A 82 13.67 -17.01 -3.64
N ASN A 83 13.28 -18.29 -3.67
CA ASN A 83 12.12 -18.75 -4.43
C ASN A 83 11.29 -19.75 -3.64
N ASN A 84 9.96 -19.66 -3.79
CA ASN A 84 9.01 -20.56 -3.11
C ASN A 84 9.23 -20.60 -1.60
N VAL A 85 9.08 -19.43 -0.97
CA VAL A 85 9.21 -19.29 0.51
C VAL A 85 7.88 -18.86 1.09
N HIS A 86 7.48 -19.49 2.18
CA HIS A 86 6.33 -19.12 2.97
C HIS A 86 6.76 -18.57 4.33
N ILE A 87 6.50 -17.29 4.59
CA ILE A 87 6.70 -16.64 5.89
C ILE A 87 5.32 -16.51 6.53
N THR A 88 5.09 -17.20 7.63
CA THR A 88 3.76 -17.24 8.24
C THR A 88 3.81 -17.28 9.77
N ASN A 89 2.79 -16.70 10.41
CA ASN A 89 2.66 -16.71 11.87
C ASN A 89 3.94 -16.26 12.61
N CYS A 90 4.59 -15.20 12.13
CA CYS A 90 5.75 -14.60 12.79
C CYS A 90 5.39 -13.29 13.48
N LYS A 91 5.98 -13.04 14.65
CA LYS A 91 5.95 -11.76 15.35
C LYS A 91 7.30 -11.07 15.20
N ILE A 92 7.34 -9.90 14.57
CA ILE A 92 8.57 -9.17 14.27
C ILE A 92 8.43 -7.75 14.82
N TYR A 93 9.40 -7.28 15.58
CA TYR A 93 9.29 -5.98 16.24
C TYR A 93 10.66 -5.33 16.52
N ASN A 94 10.64 -4.00 16.64
CA ASN A 94 11.80 -3.15 16.96
C ASN A 94 12.95 -3.29 15.95
N THR A 95 12.66 -3.47 14.66
CA THR A 95 13.70 -3.45 13.63
C THR A 95 14.01 -2.02 13.21
N SER A 96 15.29 -1.70 12.99
CA SER A 96 15.68 -0.34 12.61
C SER A 96 15.35 0.01 11.15
N ASN A 97 15.07 -0.99 10.32
CA ASN A 97 14.68 -0.83 8.92
C ASN A 97 13.41 -1.63 8.64
N PHE A 98 13.47 -2.75 7.95
CA PHE A 98 12.29 -3.50 7.52
C PHE A 98 11.93 -4.64 8.49
N GLY A 99 10.65 -4.81 8.76
CA GLY A 99 10.17 -6.03 9.40
C GLY A 99 10.51 -7.24 8.54
N ILE A 100 10.08 -7.22 7.27
CA ILE A 100 10.39 -8.24 6.27
C ILE A 100 10.91 -7.55 5.01
N MET A 101 12.08 -7.96 4.53
CA MET A 101 12.69 -7.51 3.29
C MET A 101 12.77 -8.65 2.28
N LEU A 102 12.27 -8.43 1.07
CA LEU A 102 12.37 -9.35 -0.05
C LEU A 102 13.11 -8.65 -1.19
N ASN A 103 14.25 -9.20 -1.60
CA ASN A 103 15.06 -8.64 -2.67
C ASN A 103 15.27 -9.68 -3.77
N ASN A 104 14.80 -9.38 -4.98
CA ASN A 104 14.87 -10.25 -6.15
C ASN A 104 14.32 -11.66 -5.88
N CYS A 105 13.16 -11.73 -5.21
CA CYS A 105 12.53 -12.98 -4.82
C CYS A 105 11.34 -13.32 -5.70
N THR A 106 11.04 -14.62 -5.81
CA THR A 106 9.92 -15.09 -6.64
C THR A 106 9.08 -16.11 -5.86
N ASN A 107 7.75 -16.07 -6.07
CA ASN A 107 6.81 -16.98 -5.41
C ASN A 107 6.95 -16.97 -3.88
N ILE A 108 6.80 -15.80 -3.28
CA ILE A 108 6.86 -15.61 -1.83
C ILE A 108 5.45 -15.34 -1.30
N THR A 109 5.10 -16.02 -0.22
CA THR A 109 3.89 -15.71 0.55
C THR A 109 4.28 -15.23 1.95
N VAL A 110 3.74 -14.08 2.34
CA VAL A 110 3.84 -13.53 3.71
C VAL A 110 2.42 -13.41 4.24
N ASP A 111 2.07 -14.22 5.22
CA ASP A 111 0.74 -14.18 5.79
C ASP A 111 0.70 -14.39 7.30
N TYR A 112 -0.37 -13.93 7.93
CA TYR A 112 -0.62 -14.08 9.36
C TYR A 112 0.55 -13.63 10.25
N CYS A 113 1.37 -12.71 9.76
CA CYS A 113 2.44 -12.10 10.52
C CYS A 113 1.96 -10.83 11.24
N TYR A 114 2.60 -10.55 12.37
CA TYR A 114 2.48 -9.29 13.08
C TYR A 114 3.81 -8.55 13.05
N VAL A 115 3.81 -7.33 12.53
CA VAL A 115 5.00 -6.48 12.47
C VAL A 115 4.70 -5.17 13.18
N THR A 116 5.58 -4.77 14.09
CA THR A 116 5.43 -3.50 14.82
C THR A 116 6.77 -2.82 15.08
N ASN A 117 6.75 -1.49 15.22
CA ASN A 117 7.93 -0.67 15.51
C ASN A 117 9.10 -0.95 14.56
N ALA A 118 8.81 -1.02 13.26
CA ALA A 118 9.77 -1.09 12.17
C ALA A 118 9.67 0.19 11.34
N LYS A 119 10.69 0.53 10.57
CA LYS A 119 10.59 1.61 9.59
C LYS A 119 9.50 1.31 8.56
N SER A 120 9.49 0.09 8.05
CA SER A 120 8.48 -0.44 7.12
C SER A 120 8.11 -1.87 7.49
N GLY A 121 6.86 -2.28 7.23
CA GLY A 121 6.38 -3.62 7.53
C GLY A 121 6.97 -4.66 6.58
N VAL A 122 6.55 -4.65 5.31
CA VAL A 122 7.11 -5.50 4.25
C VAL A 122 7.61 -4.62 3.12
N HIS A 123 8.87 -4.75 2.78
CA HIS A 123 9.48 -4.08 1.64
C HIS A 123 9.95 -5.11 0.62
N VAL A 124 9.47 -4.95 -0.63
CA VAL A 124 9.85 -5.81 -1.75
C VAL A 124 10.60 -4.97 -2.78
N TYR A 125 11.83 -5.32 -3.04
CA TYR A 125 12.63 -4.74 -4.10
C TYR A 125 12.89 -5.78 -5.18
N GLN A 126 12.33 -5.59 -6.36
CA GLN A 126 12.32 -6.56 -7.46
C GLN A 126 11.73 -7.92 -7.04
N GLY A 127 10.83 -8.44 -7.80
CA GLY A 127 10.22 -9.73 -7.50
C GLY A 127 9.03 -10.01 -8.39
N SER A 128 8.52 -11.22 -8.27
CA SER A 128 7.30 -11.66 -8.97
C SER A 128 6.55 -12.72 -8.17
N THR A 129 5.23 -12.74 -8.34
CA THR A 129 4.36 -13.67 -7.60
C THR A 129 4.54 -13.53 -6.08
N ILE A 130 4.51 -12.27 -5.62
CA ILE A 130 4.64 -11.94 -4.18
C ILE A 130 3.25 -11.73 -3.59
N LYS A 131 2.95 -12.40 -2.49
CA LYS A 131 1.68 -12.29 -1.78
C LYS A 131 1.92 -11.85 -0.35
N VAL A 132 1.37 -10.68 0.02
CA VAL A 132 1.40 -10.14 1.38
C VAL A 132 -0.04 -10.04 1.87
N ASN A 133 -0.56 -11.09 2.48
CA ASN A 133 -1.98 -11.22 2.76
C ASN A 133 -2.25 -11.54 4.24
N ASN A 134 -3.34 -11.01 4.79
CA ASN A 134 -3.82 -11.33 6.14
C ASN A 134 -2.82 -11.01 7.27
N ASN A 135 -1.94 -10.03 7.07
CA ASN A 135 -0.97 -9.60 8.08
C ASN A 135 -1.53 -8.46 8.93
N GLN A 136 -0.88 -8.20 10.05
CA GLN A 136 -1.13 -7.04 10.89
C GLN A 136 0.14 -6.20 11.03
N PHE A 137 0.03 -4.92 10.69
CA PHE A 137 1.11 -3.94 10.77
C PHE A 137 0.71 -2.85 11.77
N TYR A 138 1.55 -2.59 12.76
CA TYR A 138 1.24 -1.64 13.80
C TYR A 138 2.42 -0.72 14.11
N ASN A 139 2.17 0.59 14.04
CA ASN A 139 3.14 1.63 14.33
C ASN A 139 4.42 1.50 13.50
N MET A 140 4.27 1.69 12.18
CA MET A 140 5.43 1.80 11.29
C MET A 140 6.07 3.17 11.48
N ASN A 141 7.36 3.18 11.81
CA ASN A 141 8.06 4.41 12.20
C ASN A 141 8.32 5.34 11.01
N GLY A 142 8.36 4.83 9.79
CA GLY A 142 8.84 5.62 8.67
C GLY A 142 10.30 6.07 8.89
N PRO A 143 10.70 7.23 8.47
CA PRO A 143 10.03 8.12 7.52
C PRO A 143 10.32 7.77 6.07
N PHE A 144 10.07 8.72 5.17
CA PHE A 144 10.59 8.71 3.80
C PHE A 144 12.14 8.53 3.78
N PRO A 145 12.72 7.82 2.80
CA PRO A 145 12.07 6.94 1.83
C PRO A 145 11.74 5.57 2.41
N ASP A 146 10.85 4.82 1.77
CA ASP A 146 10.56 3.40 2.03
C ASP A 146 9.86 3.09 3.37
N GLY A 147 9.30 4.08 4.04
CA GLY A 147 8.54 3.85 5.27
C GLY A 147 7.06 3.57 4.97
N CYS A 148 6.68 2.31 4.76
CA CYS A 148 5.31 1.90 4.43
C CYS A 148 4.87 0.71 5.28
N PHE A 149 3.56 0.46 5.37
CA PHE A 149 3.12 -0.85 5.87
C PHE A 149 3.54 -1.94 4.88
N VAL A 150 3.28 -1.71 3.58
CA VAL A 150 3.75 -2.60 2.50
C VAL A 150 4.18 -1.77 1.31
N GLN A 151 5.38 -2.02 0.80
CA GLN A 151 5.87 -1.40 -0.43
C GLN A 151 6.34 -2.44 -1.43
N TYR A 152 5.81 -2.33 -2.65
CA TYR A 152 6.34 -3.02 -3.82
C TYR A 152 7.12 -2.04 -4.67
N CYS A 153 8.40 -2.31 -4.85
CA CYS A 153 9.32 -1.52 -5.64
C CYS A 153 9.87 -2.37 -6.78
N ASN A 154 9.57 -2.01 -8.04
CA ASN A 154 9.95 -2.78 -9.23
C ASN A 154 9.46 -4.25 -9.22
N VAL A 155 8.31 -4.52 -8.59
CA VAL A 155 7.68 -5.83 -8.63
C VAL A 155 6.98 -6.00 -9.98
N SER A 156 7.10 -7.18 -10.60
CA SER A 156 6.54 -7.39 -11.93
C SER A 156 5.85 -8.76 -12.10
N GLY A 157 5.04 -8.86 -13.16
CA GLY A 157 4.36 -10.10 -13.52
C GLY A 157 3.04 -10.34 -12.77
N GLY A 158 2.48 -11.52 -12.96
CA GLY A 158 1.21 -11.92 -12.36
C GLY A 158 1.33 -12.49 -10.95
N GLY A 159 0.18 -12.71 -10.29
CA GLY A 159 0.08 -13.33 -8.97
C GLY A 159 0.51 -12.45 -7.80
N ASN A 160 0.72 -11.15 -7.99
CA ASN A 160 1.14 -10.23 -6.93
C ASN A 160 -0.06 -9.69 -6.16
N GLN A 161 -0.02 -9.74 -4.82
CA GLN A 161 -1.15 -9.42 -3.96
C GLN A 161 -0.72 -8.71 -2.68
N ILE A 162 -1.49 -7.71 -2.27
CA ILE A 162 -1.46 -7.07 -0.94
C ILE A 162 -2.92 -7.04 -0.46
N ASN A 163 -3.39 -8.15 0.10
CA ASN A 163 -4.81 -8.32 0.36
C ASN A 163 -5.11 -8.60 1.83
N SER A 164 -6.24 -8.06 2.30
CA SER A 164 -6.79 -8.37 3.63
C SER A 164 -5.82 -8.12 4.79
N ASN A 165 -4.93 -7.13 4.67
CA ASN A 165 -4.06 -6.73 5.75
C ASN A 165 -4.75 -5.70 6.66
N LYS A 166 -4.39 -5.70 7.94
CA LYS A 166 -4.77 -4.67 8.91
C LYS A 166 -3.56 -3.81 9.22
N CYS A 167 -3.65 -2.53 8.92
CA CYS A 167 -2.57 -1.57 9.05
C CYS A 167 -3.03 -0.43 9.96
N GLN A 168 -2.38 -0.22 11.09
CA GLN A 168 -2.74 0.85 12.02
C GLN A 168 -1.51 1.52 12.59
N ASP A 169 -1.51 2.85 12.56
CA ASP A 169 -0.63 3.66 13.38
C ASP A 169 -1.45 4.50 14.35
N ASP A 170 -0.99 4.58 15.56
CA ASP A 170 -1.54 5.50 16.54
C ASP A 170 -1.17 6.93 16.15
N ALA A 171 -2.02 7.87 16.51
CA ALA A 171 -1.78 9.28 16.21
C ALA A 171 -0.41 9.71 16.74
N TRP A 172 0.42 10.25 15.86
CA TRP A 172 1.76 10.79 16.15
C TRP A 172 2.82 9.76 16.58
N HIS A 173 2.53 8.47 16.51
CA HIS A 173 3.51 7.45 16.88
C HIS A 173 4.42 7.07 15.72
N GLY A 174 3.84 6.85 14.56
CA GLY A 174 4.55 6.52 13.33
C GLY A 174 4.49 7.67 12.32
N HIS A 175 5.41 7.66 11.37
CA HIS A 175 5.47 8.62 10.26
C HIS A 175 5.71 7.87 8.95
N PRO A 176 4.90 6.86 8.60
CA PRO A 176 5.10 6.16 7.35
C PRO A 176 4.96 7.15 6.18
N GLN A 177 5.71 6.90 5.14
CA GLN A 177 5.59 7.66 3.90
C GLN A 177 4.21 7.43 3.29
N ASP A 178 3.82 6.15 3.17
CA ASP A 178 2.53 5.71 2.66
C ASP A 178 2.05 4.46 3.42
N GLY A 179 0.77 4.16 3.34
CA GLY A 179 0.25 2.90 3.83
C GLY A 179 0.69 1.74 2.93
N VAL A 180 0.23 1.75 1.69
CA VAL A 180 0.64 0.81 0.64
C VAL A 180 1.14 1.60 -0.55
N SER A 181 2.34 1.27 -1.07
CA SER A 181 2.92 1.91 -2.26
C SER A 181 3.31 0.88 -3.31
N LEU A 182 2.93 1.16 -4.57
CA LEU A 182 3.33 0.39 -5.75
C LEU A 182 4.25 1.26 -6.63
N TYR A 183 5.54 1.32 -6.25
CA TYR A 183 6.55 2.11 -6.93
C TYR A 183 7.10 1.35 -8.15
N GLN A 184 7.00 1.92 -9.36
CA GLN A 184 7.48 1.34 -10.63
C GLN A 184 7.09 -0.13 -10.83
N SER A 185 5.96 -0.55 -10.28
CA SER A 185 5.55 -1.95 -10.24
C SER A 185 4.52 -2.26 -11.32
N ASN A 186 4.69 -3.39 -11.99
CA ASN A 186 3.93 -3.74 -13.18
C ASN A 186 3.27 -5.11 -13.03
N GLY A 187 1.96 -5.13 -12.96
CA GLY A 187 1.19 -6.36 -13.09
C GLY A 187 1.24 -6.91 -14.52
N LYS A 188 0.34 -7.80 -14.83
CA LYS A 188 0.20 -8.42 -16.15
C LYS A 188 -1.23 -8.23 -16.65
N LEU A 189 -1.41 -8.10 -17.95
CA LEU A 189 -2.75 -8.11 -18.55
C LEU A 189 -3.53 -9.36 -18.12
N GLY A 190 -4.71 -9.15 -17.57
CA GLY A 190 -5.55 -10.22 -17.00
C GLY A 190 -5.12 -10.72 -15.61
N ASP A 191 -3.99 -10.23 -15.06
CA ASP A 191 -3.50 -10.60 -13.74
C ASP A 191 -2.77 -9.40 -13.11
N SER A 192 -3.55 -8.39 -12.72
CA SER A 192 -3.06 -7.14 -12.14
C SER A 192 -2.49 -7.37 -10.73
N ILE A 193 -1.59 -6.49 -10.30
CA ILE A 193 -1.21 -6.39 -8.89
C ILE A 193 -2.45 -5.98 -8.09
N GLN A 194 -2.78 -6.76 -7.07
CA GLN A 194 -3.99 -6.59 -6.27
C GLN A 194 -3.69 -5.91 -4.94
N VAL A 195 -4.40 -4.85 -4.62
CA VAL A 195 -4.46 -4.21 -3.29
C VAL A 195 -5.93 -4.26 -2.85
N ILE A 196 -6.36 -5.36 -2.24
CA ILE A 196 -7.78 -5.63 -2.05
C ILE A 196 -8.13 -5.90 -0.58
N GLY A 197 -9.19 -5.24 -0.10
CA GLY A 197 -9.79 -5.56 1.19
C GLY A 197 -8.92 -5.21 2.39
N ASN A 198 -7.96 -4.31 2.25
CA ASN A 198 -7.12 -3.89 3.36
C ASN A 198 -7.85 -2.88 4.24
N TRP A 199 -7.60 -2.94 5.52
CA TRP A 199 -8.02 -1.95 6.51
C TRP A 199 -6.81 -1.11 6.89
N ILE A 200 -6.86 0.19 6.64
CA ILE A 200 -5.75 1.11 6.88
C ILE A 200 -6.26 2.27 7.76
N ARG A 201 -5.68 2.43 8.91
CA ARG A 201 -6.02 3.50 9.85
C ARG A 201 -4.76 4.20 10.35
N GLY A 202 -4.74 5.53 10.28
CA GLY A 202 -3.61 6.32 10.75
C GLY A 202 -2.46 6.41 9.74
N GLY A 203 -1.25 6.62 10.21
CA GLY A 203 -0.09 6.90 9.35
C GLY A 203 0.06 8.40 9.06
N GLN A 204 -0.37 9.26 9.97
CA GLN A 204 -0.25 10.71 9.83
C GLN A 204 1.21 11.14 9.90
N VAL A 205 1.71 11.80 8.87
CA VAL A 205 3.00 12.49 8.95
C VAL A 205 2.87 13.81 9.73
N GLN A 206 3.92 14.15 10.47
CA GLN A 206 4.00 15.43 11.18
C GLN A 206 4.10 16.63 10.24
N PHE A 207 4.48 16.44 8.98
CA PHE A 207 4.78 17.51 8.05
C PHE A 207 3.89 17.46 6.83
N ASP A 208 3.59 18.62 6.31
CA ASP A 208 2.84 18.91 5.09
C ASP A 208 3.70 18.57 3.85
N SER A 209 4.27 17.38 3.80
CA SER A 209 5.04 16.90 2.66
C SER A 209 4.15 15.96 1.84
N GLY A 210 4.28 15.95 0.54
CA GLY A 210 3.41 15.23 -0.41
C GLY A 210 3.37 13.69 -0.27
N GLY A 211 3.85 13.13 0.83
CA GLY A 211 3.72 11.74 1.24
C GLY A 211 2.51 11.50 2.15
N ALA A 212 2.42 10.32 2.73
CA ALA A 212 1.35 9.87 3.62
C ALA A 212 -0.02 9.70 2.93
N ALA A 213 -0.03 8.94 1.89
CA ALA A 213 -1.27 8.39 1.35
C ALA A 213 -1.57 7.01 1.97
N GLY A 214 -2.87 6.67 2.07
CA GLY A 214 -3.25 5.32 2.48
C GLY A 214 -2.84 4.27 1.45
N VAL A 215 -3.09 4.54 0.16
CA VAL A 215 -2.66 3.68 -0.97
C VAL A 215 -2.18 4.54 -2.12
N VAL A 216 -1.00 4.22 -2.66
CA VAL A 216 -0.42 4.86 -3.84
C VAL A 216 -0.32 3.86 -4.98
N LEU A 217 -0.92 4.19 -6.11
CA LEU A 217 -0.85 3.43 -7.36
C LEU A 217 -0.12 4.26 -8.42
N GLY A 218 0.59 3.58 -9.32
CA GLY A 218 1.26 4.23 -10.44
C GLY A 218 2.41 5.14 -10.04
N ASP A 219 3.03 4.89 -8.88
CA ASP A 219 4.11 5.71 -8.36
C ASP A 219 5.36 5.59 -9.26
N VAL A 220 5.78 6.73 -9.84
CA VAL A 220 6.81 6.81 -10.88
C VAL A 220 6.55 5.83 -12.04
N GLY A 221 5.28 5.70 -12.45
CA GLY A 221 4.82 4.78 -13.47
C GLY A 221 4.33 3.46 -12.90
N GLY A 222 4.26 2.45 -13.75
CA GLY A 222 3.70 1.14 -13.41
C GLY A 222 2.40 0.87 -14.15
N SER A 223 1.95 -0.38 -14.12
CA SER A 223 0.78 -0.79 -14.91
C SER A 223 0.07 -2.00 -14.33
N TYR A 224 -1.18 -2.19 -14.79
CA TYR A 224 -2.02 -3.32 -14.38
C TYR A 224 -2.08 -3.43 -12.86
N GLN A 225 -2.62 -2.39 -12.21
CA GLN A 225 -2.77 -2.32 -10.75
C GLN A 225 -4.25 -2.14 -10.40
N VAL A 226 -4.71 -2.80 -9.35
CA VAL A 226 -6.08 -2.70 -8.86
C VAL A 226 -6.08 -2.46 -7.36
N ALA A 227 -6.73 -1.36 -6.91
CA ALA A 227 -7.07 -1.13 -5.50
C ALA A 227 -8.59 -1.17 -5.32
N ARG A 228 -9.09 -2.16 -4.58
CA ARG A 228 -10.53 -2.39 -4.44
C ARG A 228 -10.93 -2.80 -3.02
N ASN A 229 -12.11 -2.35 -2.60
CA ASN A 229 -12.72 -2.74 -1.32
C ASN A 229 -11.83 -2.45 -0.11
N ASN A 230 -10.89 -1.49 -0.23
CA ASN A 230 -10.09 -1.06 0.90
C ASN A 230 -10.88 -0.07 1.76
N ILE A 231 -10.62 -0.06 3.06
CA ILE A 231 -11.14 0.95 3.98
C ILE A 231 -9.95 1.74 4.51
N VAL A 232 -9.98 3.05 4.27
CA VAL A 232 -8.85 3.96 4.56
C VAL A 232 -9.34 5.09 5.45
N ILE A 233 -8.73 5.26 6.62
CA ILE A 233 -9.14 6.25 7.62
C ILE A 233 -7.95 7.06 8.14
N ASN A 234 -8.02 8.39 8.04
CA ASN A 234 -7.07 9.33 8.65
C ASN A 234 -5.60 9.03 8.30
N THR A 235 -5.30 8.74 7.06
CA THR A 235 -3.96 8.30 6.63
C THR A 235 -2.98 9.44 6.33
N GLY A 236 -3.29 10.64 6.73
CA GLY A 236 -2.38 11.77 6.57
C GLY A 236 -2.82 12.70 5.45
N PHE A 237 -1.93 12.98 4.47
CA PHE A 237 -2.16 14.01 3.47
C PHE A 237 -3.24 13.61 2.46
N VAL A 238 -3.21 12.37 1.97
CA VAL A 238 -4.15 11.84 0.98
C VAL A 238 -4.73 10.51 1.45
N GLY A 239 -6.00 10.25 1.14
CA GLY A 239 -6.61 8.96 1.38
C GLY A 239 -6.04 7.90 0.43
N MET A 240 -6.31 8.03 -0.85
CA MET A 240 -5.77 7.15 -1.90
C MET A 240 -5.38 7.97 -3.13
N GLN A 241 -4.38 7.52 -3.88
CA GLN A 241 -3.94 8.26 -5.07
C GLN A 241 -3.48 7.37 -6.23
N VAL A 242 -3.66 7.91 -7.45
CA VAL A 242 -3.02 7.46 -8.68
C VAL A 242 -2.11 8.59 -9.12
N VAL A 243 -0.81 8.33 -9.26
CA VAL A 243 0.19 9.39 -9.47
C VAL A 243 0.98 9.23 -10.78
N GLY A 244 0.48 8.42 -11.68
CA GLY A 244 1.03 8.11 -13.01
C GLY A 244 0.67 6.69 -13.43
N GLY A 245 1.36 6.17 -14.46
CA GLY A 245 1.20 4.81 -14.94
C GLY A 245 -0.03 4.59 -15.81
N HIS A 246 -0.38 3.33 -16.08
CA HIS A 246 -1.49 3.01 -16.98
C HIS A 246 -2.16 1.66 -16.64
N ASP A 247 -3.37 1.47 -17.17
CA ASP A 247 -4.18 0.27 -16.88
C ASP A 247 -4.39 0.07 -15.36
N ILE A 248 -4.72 1.17 -14.66
CA ILE A 248 -4.88 1.21 -13.21
C ILE A 248 -6.36 1.37 -12.86
N LYS A 249 -6.81 0.61 -11.87
CA LYS A 249 -8.16 0.66 -11.36
C LYS A 249 -8.22 0.89 -9.86
N MET A 250 -8.98 1.89 -9.43
CA MET A 250 -9.28 2.21 -8.03
C MET A 250 -10.79 2.25 -7.86
N ASP A 251 -11.39 1.20 -7.30
CA ASP A 251 -12.84 1.14 -7.20
C ASP A 251 -13.38 0.52 -5.91
N HIS A 252 -14.60 0.92 -5.53
CA HIS A 252 -15.35 0.39 -4.38
C HIS A 252 -14.60 0.53 -3.03
N ASN A 253 -13.73 1.53 -2.89
CA ASN A 253 -13.06 1.81 -1.63
C ASN A 253 -13.90 2.76 -0.76
N SER A 254 -13.75 2.66 0.57
CA SER A 254 -14.35 3.58 1.54
C SER A 254 -13.24 4.42 2.18
N ILE A 255 -13.28 5.74 2.02
CA ILE A 255 -12.19 6.64 2.32
C ILE A 255 -12.70 7.78 3.19
N TYR A 256 -12.21 7.89 4.42
CA TYR A 256 -12.65 8.88 5.39
C TYR A 256 -11.48 9.57 6.07
N SER A 257 -11.57 10.88 6.27
CA SER A 257 -10.74 11.59 7.24
C SER A 257 -11.55 12.64 8.01
N SER A 258 -11.36 12.67 9.31
CA SER A 258 -11.66 13.87 10.09
C SER A 258 -10.63 14.95 9.80
N VAL A 259 -10.85 16.15 10.34
CA VAL A 259 -9.84 17.20 10.29
C VAL A 259 -8.59 16.75 11.05
N THR A 260 -7.46 16.73 10.34
CA THR A 260 -6.14 16.50 10.93
C THR A 260 -5.20 17.62 10.51
N PRO A 261 -4.09 17.86 11.21
CA PRO A 261 -3.17 18.94 10.86
C PRO A 261 -2.56 18.85 9.45
N VAL A 262 -2.61 17.66 8.82
CA VAL A 262 -1.97 17.41 7.53
C VAL A 262 -2.95 16.97 6.43
N SER A 263 -4.23 16.68 6.75
CA SER A 263 -5.18 16.18 5.77
C SER A 263 -5.44 17.18 4.62
N ASN A 264 -5.48 16.68 3.39
CA ASN A 264 -5.70 17.48 2.19
C ASN A 264 -6.86 16.95 1.33
N THR A 265 -6.75 15.77 0.72
CA THR A 265 -7.82 15.23 -0.16
C THR A 265 -8.01 13.73 0.01
N GLY A 266 -9.25 13.26 -0.19
CA GLY A 266 -9.58 11.84 -0.08
C GLY A 266 -9.05 11.02 -1.23
N ILE A 267 -9.33 11.40 -2.48
CA ILE A 267 -8.75 10.80 -3.68
C ILE A 267 -7.99 11.88 -4.46
N ASN A 268 -6.77 11.53 -4.86
CA ASN A 268 -5.94 12.33 -5.73
C ASN A 268 -5.59 11.56 -7.01
N CYS A 269 -5.70 12.22 -8.17
CA CYS A 269 -5.22 11.69 -9.44
C CYS A 269 -4.38 12.73 -10.16
N GLY A 270 -3.15 12.37 -10.52
CA GLY A 270 -2.25 13.26 -11.26
C GLY A 270 -1.04 12.50 -11.77
N ASN A 271 -0.36 13.07 -12.76
CA ASN A 271 0.88 12.54 -13.29
C ASN A 271 2.05 13.40 -12.81
N TYR A 272 2.70 12.98 -11.73
CA TYR A 272 3.77 13.78 -11.11
C TYR A 272 5.17 13.39 -11.55
N SER A 273 5.31 12.27 -12.25
CA SER A 273 6.61 11.76 -12.71
C SER A 273 6.85 11.92 -14.21
N GLY A 274 5.86 12.48 -14.94
CA GLY A 274 5.93 12.64 -16.40
C GLY A 274 5.90 11.33 -17.17
N GLN A 275 5.53 10.23 -16.53
CA GLN A 275 5.37 8.93 -17.19
C GLN A 275 4.08 8.87 -18.01
N SER A 276 3.98 7.92 -18.92
CA SER A 276 2.75 7.70 -19.68
C SER A 276 1.58 7.41 -18.75
N GLU A 277 0.45 8.12 -18.92
CA GLU A 277 -0.76 7.93 -18.14
C GLU A 277 -1.97 7.76 -19.06
N TYR A 278 -2.58 6.59 -19.02
CA TYR A 278 -3.80 6.25 -19.78
C TYR A 278 -4.52 5.05 -19.16
N ASN A 279 -5.77 4.82 -19.55
CA ASN A 279 -6.62 3.74 -19.02
C ASN A 279 -6.72 3.73 -17.49
N ILE A 280 -6.88 4.94 -16.91
CA ILE A 280 -7.13 5.08 -15.48
C ILE A 280 -8.63 4.99 -15.24
N ASN A 281 -9.04 4.11 -14.32
CA ASN A 281 -10.41 4.00 -13.84
C ASN A 281 -10.48 4.29 -12.35
N VAL A 282 -11.28 5.30 -11.97
CA VAL A 282 -11.55 5.63 -10.56
C VAL A 282 -13.05 5.72 -10.39
N SER A 283 -13.66 4.72 -9.78
CA SER A 283 -15.11 4.56 -9.81
C SER A 283 -15.71 3.95 -8.55
N TYR A 284 -16.94 4.32 -8.24
CA TYR A 284 -17.74 3.74 -7.15
C TYR A 284 -17.10 3.80 -5.76
N ASN A 285 -16.14 4.71 -5.53
CA ASN A 285 -15.57 4.92 -4.20
C ASN A 285 -16.52 5.78 -3.37
N GLN A 286 -16.59 5.51 -2.08
CA GLN A 286 -17.28 6.33 -1.10
C GLN A 286 -16.27 7.19 -0.38
N VAL A 287 -16.37 8.51 -0.49
CA VAL A 287 -15.38 9.44 0.05
C VAL A 287 -16.04 10.49 0.91
N ARG A 288 -15.48 10.71 2.08
CA ARG A 288 -15.74 11.85 2.93
C ARG A 288 -14.46 12.30 3.60
N TRP A 289 -13.90 13.41 3.14
CA TRP A 289 -12.58 13.84 3.56
C TRP A 289 -12.57 15.31 3.97
N TYR A 290 -12.14 15.58 5.18
CA TYR A 290 -11.98 16.93 5.68
C TYR A 290 -10.51 17.35 5.62
N GLN A 291 -10.22 18.46 4.96
CA GLN A 291 -8.91 19.09 4.95
C GLN A 291 -8.53 19.64 6.34
N LYS A 292 -7.25 19.95 6.50
CA LYS A 292 -6.74 20.63 7.69
C LYS A 292 -7.45 21.97 8.00
N THR A 293 -8.05 22.60 7.02
CA THR A 293 -8.85 23.84 7.17
C THR A 293 -10.28 23.59 7.65
N GLY A 294 -10.72 22.35 7.76
CA GLY A 294 -12.09 21.96 8.07
C GLY A 294 -13.03 21.89 6.85
N SER A 295 -12.58 22.26 5.66
CA SER A 295 -13.36 22.14 4.43
C SER A 295 -13.39 20.70 3.93
N GLU A 296 -14.50 20.26 3.36
CA GLU A 296 -14.59 18.97 2.67
C GLU A 296 -13.90 19.05 1.30
N TRP A 297 -13.00 18.08 1.02
CA TRP A 297 -12.36 17.93 -0.29
C TRP A 297 -12.16 16.44 -0.60
N ASP A 298 -13.19 15.86 -1.15
CA ASP A 298 -13.27 14.41 -1.29
C ASP A 298 -12.42 13.86 -2.42
N ILE A 299 -12.51 14.46 -3.61
CA ILE A 299 -11.77 13.99 -4.77
C ILE A 299 -11.17 15.16 -5.55
N TRP A 300 -9.97 14.96 -6.06
CA TRP A 300 -9.27 15.93 -6.89
C TRP A 300 -8.48 15.24 -8.01
N LYS A 301 -8.41 15.87 -9.17
CA LYS A 301 -7.53 15.47 -10.26
C LYS A 301 -6.75 16.66 -10.78
N ASP A 302 -5.52 16.43 -11.20
CA ASP A 302 -4.73 17.45 -11.87
C ASP A 302 -5.32 17.79 -13.25
N SER A 303 -5.14 19.03 -13.67
CA SER A 303 -5.54 19.49 -15.00
C SER A 303 -4.70 18.87 -16.12
N ASN A 304 -3.50 18.39 -15.81
CA ASN A 304 -2.57 17.79 -16.76
C ASN A 304 -2.93 16.36 -17.19
N ILE A 305 -3.96 15.76 -16.60
CA ILE A 305 -4.42 14.41 -16.94
C ILE A 305 -5.83 14.40 -17.51
N ALA A 306 -6.13 13.39 -18.31
CA ALA A 306 -7.50 13.10 -18.72
C ALA A 306 -8.35 12.73 -17.50
N THR A 307 -9.65 13.00 -17.56
CA THR A 307 -10.57 12.56 -16.49
C THR A 307 -10.61 11.03 -16.46
N PRO A 308 -10.30 10.40 -15.32
CA PRO A 308 -10.38 8.95 -15.20
C PRO A 308 -11.78 8.42 -15.56
N THR A 309 -11.83 7.25 -16.18
CA THR A 309 -13.10 6.58 -16.45
C THR A 309 -13.82 6.29 -15.14
N GLY A 310 -15.13 6.51 -15.10
CA GLY A 310 -15.96 6.29 -13.91
C GLY A 310 -15.85 7.39 -12.84
N TRP A 311 -15.12 8.48 -13.09
CA TRP A 311 -14.90 9.55 -12.11
C TRP A 311 -16.19 10.09 -11.48
N SER A 312 -17.24 10.27 -12.27
CA SER A 312 -18.54 10.77 -11.81
C SER A 312 -19.37 9.76 -11.00
N THR A 313 -18.96 8.49 -10.92
CA THR A 313 -19.64 7.47 -10.14
C THR A 313 -19.16 7.41 -8.69
N ASN A 314 -18.12 8.18 -8.34
CA ASN A 314 -17.64 8.27 -6.96
C ASN A 314 -18.63 9.08 -6.11
N ILE A 315 -18.96 8.57 -4.94
CA ILE A 315 -19.88 9.20 -4.00
C ILE A 315 -19.08 10.14 -3.10
N GLN A 316 -19.14 11.43 -3.40
CA GLN A 316 -18.60 12.48 -2.56
C GLN A 316 -19.56 12.80 -1.41
N LYS A 317 -19.05 13.33 -0.30
CA LYS A 317 -19.81 13.58 0.91
C LYS A 317 -20.58 12.35 1.37
N ALA A 318 -19.96 11.18 1.19
CA ALA A 318 -20.58 9.90 1.52
C ALA A 318 -20.99 9.88 3.00
N ASN A 319 -22.10 9.20 3.30
CA ASN A 319 -22.56 9.07 4.67
C ASN A 319 -21.75 8.01 5.44
N ILE A 320 -20.45 8.28 5.57
CA ILE A 320 -19.49 7.46 6.30
C ILE A 320 -18.76 8.30 7.35
N SER A 321 -18.21 7.62 8.35
CA SER A 321 -17.45 8.23 9.44
C SER A 321 -16.29 7.33 9.85
N ALA A 322 -15.52 7.74 10.85
CA ALA A 322 -14.46 6.89 11.41
C ALA A 322 -14.95 5.54 11.94
N SER A 323 -16.26 5.38 12.13
CA SER A 323 -16.87 4.13 12.63
C SER A 323 -17.01 3.03 11.57
N ILE A 324 -16.65 3.29 10.30
CA ILE A 324 -16.59 2.24 9.27
C ILE A 324 -15.49 1.19 9.54
N LEU A 325 -14.56 1.49 10.45
CA LEU A 325 -13.64 0.52 11.07
C LEU A 325 -13.70 0.65 12.59
N PRO A 326 -13.43 -0.43 13.34
CA PRO A 326 -13.18 -0.33 14.77
C PRO A 326 -12.05 0.67 15.07
N THR A 327 -12.08 1.28 16.26
CA THR A 327 -11.02 2.20 16.71
C THR A 327 -9.65 1.50 16.75
N THR A 328 -9.64 0.25 17.18
CA THR A 328 -8.46 -0.63 17.14
C THR A 328 -8.75 -1.78 16.21
N ILE A 329 -8.00 -1.87 15.12
CA ILE A 329 -8.14 -2.94 14.12
C ILE A 329 -7.09 -4.05 14.31
N ILE A 330 -6.03 -3.76 15.03
CA ILE A 330 -4.97 -4.71 15.38
C ILE A 330 -5.46 -5.59 16.54
N THR A 331 -5.35 -6.88 16.38
CA THR A 331 -5.79 -7.90 17.36
C THR A 331 -4.63 -8.71 17.94
N MET A 332 -3.44 -8.58 17.38
CA MET A 332 -2.20 -9.15 17.92
C MET A 332 -1.47 -8.11 18.77
N GLN A 333 -0.89 -8.56 19.85
CA GLN A 333 -0.02 -7.77 20.71
C GLN A 333 1.23 -8.57 21.11
#